data_47bd95ebd2c0267b396b35e699e9bd4e
#
_entry.id   47bd95ebd2c0267b396b35e699e9bd4e
#
_cell.length_a   1.000
_cell.length_b   1.000
_cell.length_c   1.000
_cell.angle_alpha   90.00
_cell.angle_beta   90.00
_cell.angle_gamma   90.00
#
_symmetry.space_group_name_H-M   'P 1'
#
loop_
_entity.id
_entity.type
_entity.pdbx_description
1 polymer ?
#
loop_
_entity_poly.entity_id
_entity_poly.type
_entity_poly.pdbx_seq_one_letter_code
_entity_poly.pdbx_strand_id
1 'polypeptide(L)'
;MNVFTAEIIGTFILILLGDGVVANVVLNRTKGNNGGWIVITFGWAIAVFSGVFVAAKVSGAHLNPAVSVALAYLGEIKSETLPMYIGGQFIGAMLGALTVWICYKQHFDATEDASSKLAVFCTGPAIRNSFLNLFTEFIGTFILVFGVLFMVKPDNSLGSLDALPVALVVLGIGLSLGGPTGYAINPARDLGPRIMHAILPIKGKGSSDWGYSWIPVIGPLLGGLFAAFVFQLFSKQ
;
A
#
# COMPACT_ATOMS: atom_id res chain seq x y z
N MET A 1 12.72 -7.08 -18.67
CA MET A 1 11.88 -7.22 -17.46
C MET A 1 10.45 -7.43 -17.94
N ASN A 2 9.69 -8.35 -17.36
CA ASN A 2 8.27 -8.57 -17.66
C ASN A 2 7.39 -7.95 -16.56
N VAL A 3 6.06 -7.96 -16.78
CA VAL A 3 5.06 -7.39 -15.84
C VAL A 3 5.24 -7.96 -14.41
N PHE A 4 5.33 -9.28 -14.27
CA PHE A 4 5.47 -9.94 -12.97
C PHE A 4 6.71 -9.44 -12.20
N THR A 5 7.86 -9.38 -12.87
CA THR A 5 9.11 -8.89 -12.25
C THR A 5 9.02 -7.40 -11.91
N ALA A 6 8.38 -6.59 -12.77
CA ALA A 6 8.20 -5.16 -12.52
C ALA A 6 7.35 -4.90 -11.28
N GLU A 7 6.24 -5.64 -11.14
CA GLU A 7 5.37 -5.56 -9.97
C GLU A 7 6.07 -6.04 -8.70
N ILE A 8 6.93 -7.09 -8.78
CA ILE A 8 7.77 -7.50 -7.63
C ILE A 8 8.67 -6.35 -7.19
N ILE A 9 9.44 -5.79 -8.12
CA ILE A 9 10.44 -4.75 -7.79
C ILE A 9 9.75 -3.48 -7.29
N GLY A 10 8.70 -3.01 -7.98
CA GLY A 10 7.97 -1.82 -7.60
C GLY A 10 7.31 -1.96 -6.22
N THR A 11 6.65 -3.10 -5.96
CA THR A 11 6.00 -3.33 -4.66
C THR A 11 7.02 -3.60 -3.55
N PHE A 12 8.15 -4.25 -3.87
CA PHE A 12 9.26 -4.37 -2.93
C PHE A 12 9.75 -3.00 -2.45
N ILE A 13 9.99 -2.05 -3.37
CA ILE A 13 10.43 -0.70 -3.04
C ILE A 13 9.35 0.03 -2.22
N LEU A 14 8.09 -0.08 -2.66
CA LEU A 14 6.94 0.50 -1.97
C LEU A 14 6.91 0.07 -0.49
N ILE A 15 7.00 -1.24 -0.23
CA ILE A 15 6.92 -1.76 1.13
C ILE A 15 8.22 -1.55 1.92
N LEU A 16 9.37 -1.68 1.28
CA LEU A 16 10.64 -1.41 1.96
C LEU A 16 10.70 0.01 2.53
N LEU A 17 10.27 1.00 1.76
CA LEU A 17 10.27 2.40 2.20
C LEU A 17 9.06 2.72 3.09
N GLY A 18 7.89 2.17 2.78
CA GLY A 18 6.65 2.41 3.51
C GLY A 18 6.64 1.78 4.90
N ASP A 19 6.88 0.48 5.01
CA ASP A 19 7.03 -0.19 6.31
C ASP A 19 8.29 0.33 7.04
N GLY A 20 9.33 0.69 6.28
CA GLY A 20 10.56 1.26 6.80
C GLY A 20 10.35 2.59 7.53
N VAL A 21 9.56 3.51 6.97
CA VAL A 21 9.26 4.78 7.67
C VAL A 21 8.42 4.53 8.92
N VAL A 22 7.48 3.58 8.88
CA VAL A 22 6.70 3.20 10.07
C VAL A 22 7.64 2.64 11.15
N ALA A 23 8.53 1.69 10.79
CA ALA A 23 9.52 1.14 11.71
C ALA A 23 10.38 2.25 12.34
N ASN A 24 10.84 3.22 11.54
CA ASN A 24 11.64 4.33 12.03
C ASN A 24 10.87 5.23 13.03
N VAL A 25 9.55 5.38 12.85
CA VAL A 25 8.74 6.24 13.72
C VAL A 25 8.24 5.53 14.97
N VAL A 26 7.87 4.24 14.88
CA VAL A 26 7.18 3.59 16.01
C VAL A 26 8.06 2.68 16.85
N LEU A 27 9.18 2.16 16.29
CA LEU A 27 10.06 1.29 17.05
C LEU A 27 11.00 2.09 17.97
N ASN A 28 11.31 1.50 19.13
CA ASN A 28 12.18 2.12 20.10
C ASN A 28 13.63 2.27 19.61
N ARG A 29 14.28 3.33 20.08
CA ARG A 29 15.71 3.63 19.86
C ARG A 29 16.08 3.90 18.40
N THR A 30 15.13 4.10 17.52
CA THR A 30 15.40 4.62 16.17
C THR A 30 15.67 6.12 16.25
N LYS A 31 16.33 6.67 15.23
CA LYS A 31 16.56 8.13 15.16
C LYS A 31 15.29 8.92 14.87
N GLY A 32 14.29 8.29 14.26
CA GLY A 32 13.01 8.90 13.93
C GLY A 32 11.88 8.57 14.91
N ASN A 33 12.19 7.91 16.04
CA ASN A 33 11.17 7.54 17.02
C ASN A 33 10.33 8.74 17.47
N ASN A 34 9.00 8.56 17.49
CA ASN A 34 8.02 9.60 17.78
C ASN A 34 7.98 10.77 16.77
N GLY A 35 8.49 10.58 15.53
CA GLY A 35 8.44 11.58 14.46
C GLY A 35 7.02 11.95 13.99
N GLY A 36 6.04 11.11 14.32
CA GLY A 36 4.62 11.41 14.14
C GLY A 36 4.04 11.04 12.78
N TRP A 37 2.72 11.26 12.65
CA TRP A 37 1.92 10.84 11.52
C TRP A 37 2.32 11.50 10.19
N ILE A 38 2.73 12.77 10.24
CA ILE A 38 3.19 13.50 9.05
C ILE A 38 4.39 12.82 8.42
N VAL A 39 5.37 12.38 9.23
CA VAL A 39 6.57 11.67 8.71
C VAL A 39 6.15 10.37 8.04
N ILE A 40 5.24 9.60 8.66
CA ILE A 40 4.72 8.35 8.09
C ILE A 40 4.06 8.60 6.73
N THR A 41 3.16 9.58 6.64
CA THR A 41 2.41 9.86 5.41
C THR A 41 3.29 10.36 4.28
N PHE A 42 4.26 11.23 4.56
CA PHE A 42 5.26 11.65 3.58
C PHE A 42 6.14 10.47 3.14
N GLY A 43 6.59 9.63 4.09
CA GLY A 43 7.38 8.45 3.77
C GLY A 43 6.64 7.49 2.84
N TRP A 44 5.34 7.23 3.07
CA TRP A 44 4.51 6.43 2.17
C TRP A 44 4.33 7.07 0.80
N ALA A 45 4.17 8.39 0.72
CA ALA A 45 4.10 9.09 -0.56
C ALA A 45 5.40 8.92 -1.38
N ILE A 46 6.56 9.08 -0.73
CA ILE A 46 7.86 8.84 -1.38
C ILE A 46 8.04 7.36 -1.75
N ALA A 47 7.54 6.44 -0.94
CA ALA A 47 7.56 5.00 -1.25
C ALA A 47 6.76 4.69 -2.52
N VAL A 48 5.53 5.25 -2.64
CA VAL A 48 4.71 5.15 -3.85
C VAL A 48 5.43 5.76 -5.05
N PHE A 49 5.93 6.99 -4.91
CA PHE A 49 6.68 7.66 -5.96
C PHE A 49 7.82 6.77 -6.48
N SER A 50 8.65 6.24 -5.57
CA SER A 50 9.82 5.44 -5.90
C SER A 50 9.46 4.11 -6.57
N GLY A 51 8.45 3.40 -6.05
CA GLY A 51 7.97 2.15 -6.63
C GLY A 51 7.36 2.36 -8.02
N VAL A 52 6.56 3.41 -8.19
CA VAL A 52 5.89 3.73 -9.46
C VAL A 52 6.90 4.08 -10.54
N PHE A 53 7.84 5.00 -10.31
CA PHE A 53 8.75 5.39 -11.39
C PHE A 53 9.67 4.24 -11.84
N VAL A 54 9.98 3.28 -10.97
CA VAL A 54 10.80 2.12 -11.32
C VAL A 54 10.04 1.11 -12.19
N ALA A 55 8.76 0.88 -11.90
CA ALA A 55 7.96 -0.15 -12.56
C ALA A 55 7.12 0.34 -13.75
N ALA A 56 6.82 1.65 -13.82
CA ALA A 56 5.82 2.22 -14.71
C ALA A 56 6.03 1.89 -16.20
N LYS A 57 7.26 1.95 -16.71
CA LYS A 57 7.56 1.68 -18.13
C LYS A 57 7.29 0.23 -18.55
N VAL A 58 7.19 -0.70 -17.61
CA VAL A 58 7.07 -2.13 -17.91
C VAL A 58 5.68 -2.66 -17.59
N SER A 59 5.13 -2.35 -16.41
CA SER A 59 3.84 -2.88 -15.95
C SER A 59 2.74 -1.82 -15.86
N GLY A 60 3.06 -0.55 -16.03
CA GLY A 60 2.18 0.54 -15.63
C GLY A 60 2.19 0.82 -14.13
N ALA A 61 2.98 0.05 -13.36
CA ALA A 61 3.18 0.18 -11.92
C ALA A 61 1.85 0.20 -11.14
N HIS A 62 1.09 -0.87 -11.22
CA HIS A 62 -0.14 -0.97 -10.43
C HIS A 62 0.17 -1.06 -8.93
N LEU A 63 1.12 -1.93 -8.55
CA LEU A 63 1.63 -2.13 -7.18
C LEU A 63 0.54 -2.37 -6.13
N ASN A 64 -0.68 -2.66 -6.60
CA ASN A 64 -1.90 -2.71 -5.78
C ASN A 64 -2.95 -3.60 -6.46
N PRO A 65 -3.40 -4.70 -5.81
CA PRO A 65 -4.46 -5.54 -6.37
C PRO A 65 -5.76 -4.79 -6.68
N ALA A 66 -6.14 -3.79 -5.88
CA ALA A 66 -7.36 -3.02 -6.13
C ALA A 66 -7.26 -2.19 -7.42
N VAL A 67 -6.09 -1.61 -7.70
CA VAL A 67 -5.81 -0.92 -8.98
C VAL A 67 -5.86 -1.91 -10.14
N SER A 68 -5.18 -3.06 -9.99
CA SER A 68 -5.13 -4.08 -11.06
C SER A 68 -6.52 -4.62 -11.41
N VAL A 69 -7.36 -4.89 -10.42
CA VAL A 69 -8.73 -5.36 -10.60
C VAL A 69 -9.59 -4.28 -11.27
N ALA A 70 -9.46 -3.01 -10.86
CA ALA A 70 -10.18 -1.89 -11.45
C ALA A 70 -9.83 -1.71 -12.93
N LEU A 71 -8.54 -1.76 -13.29
CA LEU A 71 -8.08 -1.65 -14.68
C LEU A 71 -8.48 -2.87 -15.54
N ALA A 72 -8.50 -4.07 -14.96
CA ALA A 72 -9.03 -5.26 -15.63
C ALA A 72 -10.54 -5.13 -15.90
N TYR A 73 -11.31 -4.59 -14.95
CA TYR A 73 -12.74 -4.31 -15.13
C TYR A 73 -13.00 -3.31 -16.27
N LEU A 74 -12.14 -2.31 -16.43
CA LEU A 74 -12.22 -1.34 -17.54
C LEU A 74 -11.72 -1.88 -18.89
N GLY A 75 -11.09 -3.07 -18.92
CA GLY A 75 -10.49 -3.63 -20.11
C GLY A 75 -9.12 -3.04 -20.48
N GLU A 76 -8.54 -2.21 -19.61
CA GLU A 76 -7.21 -1.61 -19.80
C GLU A 76 -6.07 -2.66 -19.73
N ILE A 77 -6.31 -3.76 -19.04
CA ILE A 77 -5.46 -4.94 -19.04
C ILE A 77 -6.29 -6.20 -19.28
N LYS A 78 -5.66 -7.22 -19.87
CA LYS A 78 -6.32 -8.52 -20.07
C LYS A 78 -6.50 -9.22 -18.73
N SER A 79 -7.68 -9.78 -18.49
CA SER A 79 -7.98 -10.48 -17.23
C SER A 79 -7.04 -11.67 -16.97
N GLU A 80 -6.52 -12.31 -18.04
CA GLU A 80 -5.57 -13.42 -17.94
C GLU A 80 -4.21 -12.98 -17.37
N THR A 81 -3.87 -11.67 -17.43
CA THR A 81 -2.63 -11.14 -16.85
C THR A 81 -2.75 -10.79 -15.38
N LEU A 82 -3.96 -10.72 -14.83
CA LEU A 82 -4.23 -10.32 -13.46
C LEU A 82 -3.46 -11.15 -12.41
N PRO A 83 -3.36 -12.50 -12.54
CA PRO A 83 -2.55 -13.29 -11.60
C PRO A 83 -1.07 -12.92 -11.57
N MET A 84 -0.51 -12.45 -12.70
CA MET A 84 0.89 -11.99 -12.77
C MET A 84 1.09 -10.68 -11.99
N TYR A 85 0.15 -9.74 -12.11
CA TYR A 85 0.15 -8.51 -11.32
C TYR A 85 0.05 -8.83 -9.83
N ILE A 86 -1.02 -9.50 -9.41
CA ILE A 86 -1.31 -9.79 -8.01
C ILE A 86 -0.20 -10.63 -7.38
N GLY A 87 0.24 -11.70 -8.06
CA GLY A 87 1.34 -12.55 -7.57
C GLY A 87 2.64 -11.77 -7.38
N GLY A 88 3.00 -10.89 -8.36
CA GLY A 88 4.17 -10.03 -8.26
C GLY A 88 4.07 -9.05 -7.08
N GLN A 89 2.91 -8.43 -6.89
CA GLN A 89 2.64 -7.50 -5.80
C GLN A 89 2.79 -8.17 -4.42
N PHE A 90 2.22 -9.36 -4.23
CA PHE A 90 2.34 -10.08 -2.96
C PHE A 90 3.79 -10.51 -2.68
N ILE A 91 4.50 -11.05 -3.66
CA ILE A 91 5.90 -11.44 -3.50
C ILE A 91 6.76 -10.21 -3.16
N GLY A 92 6.59 -9.12 -3.91
CA GLY A 92 7.29 -7.87 -3.64
C GLY A 92 7.02 -7.34 -2.24
N ALA A 93 5.75 -7.34 -1.80
CA ALA A 93 5.36 -6.90 -0.47
C ALA A 93 6.00 -7.75 0.63
N MET A 94 5.98 -9.07 0.49
CA MET A 94 6.59 -9.97 1.47
C MET A 94 8.11 -9.79 1.55
N LEU A 95 8.79 -9.62 0.42
CA LEU A 95 10.24 -9.38 0.38
C LEU A 95 10.60 -8.01 0.98
N GLY A 96 9.80 -6.97 0.72
CA GLY A 96 9.96 -5.65 1.33
C GLY A 96 9.86 -5.71 2.86
N ALA A 97 8.80 -6.33 3.36
CA ALA A 97 8.58 -6.52 4.80
C ALA A 97 9.69 -7.34 5.48
N LEU A 98 10.15 -8.43 4.82
CA LEU A 98 11.31 -9.20 5.30
C LEU A 98 12.55 -8.32 5.43
N THR A 99 12.81 -7.51 4.42
CA THR A 99 13.99 -6.62 4.40
C THR A 99 13.91 -5.56 5.50
N VAL A 100 12.73 -4.97 5.73
CA VAL A 100 12.51 -4.03 6.85
C VAL A 100 12.79 -4.72 8.18
N TRP A 101 12.27 -5.94 8.39
CA TRP A 101 12.55 -6.68 9.62
C TRP A 101 14.04 -6.92 9.84
N ILE A 102 14.79 -7.28 8.79
CA ILE A 102 16.26 -7.47 8.88
C ILE A 102 16.95 -6.15 9.25
N CYS A 103 16.61 -5.04 8.58
CA CYS A 103 17.20 -3.74 8.82
C CYS A 103 16.94 -3.22 10.23
N TYR A 104 15.75 -3.48 10.76
CA TYR A 104 15.32 -2.99 12.07
C TYR A 104 15.33 -4.06 13.17
N LYS A 105 15.99 -5.21 12.93
CA LYS A 105 15.97 -6.37 13.86
C LYS A 105 16.24 -5.98 15.31
N GLN A 106 17.28 -5.18 15.58
CA GLN A 106 17.64 -4.75 16.94
C GLN A 106 16.60 -3.82 17.54
N HIS A 107 15.92 -3.00 16.72
CA HIS A 107 14.86 -2.10 17.17
C HIS A 107 13.57 -2.86 17.49
N PHE A 108 13.23 -3.90 16.71
CA PHE A 108 12.16 -4.83 17.07
C PHE A 108 12.43 -5.51 18.42
N ASP A 109 13.67 -5.95 18.67
CA ASP A 109 14.04 -6.60 19.91
C ASP A 109 14.01 -5.62 21.12
N ALA A 110 14.29 -4.33 20.89
CA ALA A 110 14.28 -3.28 21.88
C ALA A 110 12.89 -2.66 22.15
N THR A 111 11.90 -2.98 21.32
CA THR A 111 10.52 -2.51 21.46
C THR A 111 9.72 -3.55 22.24
N GLU A 112 9.07 -3.17 23.34
CA GLU A 112 8.23 -4.07 24.14
C GLU A 112 6.80 -4.13 23.60
N ASP A 113 6.27 -3.00 23.10
CA ASP A 113 4.89 -2.89 22.62
C ASP A 113 4.67 -3.71 21.34
N ALA A 114 3.83 -4.74 21.47
CA ALA A 114 3.45 -5.63 20.37
C ALA A 114 2.65 -4.90 19.28
N SER A 115 1.88 -3.88 19.64
CA SER A 115 1.06 -3.12 18.68
C SER A 115 1.94 -2.29 17.74
N SER A 116 3.00 -1.68 18.25
CA SER A 116 4.02 -0.99 17.45
C SER A 116 4.74 -1.93 16.48
N LYS A 117 5.04 -3.16 16.91
CA LYS A 117 5.65 -4.18 16.03
C LYS A 117 4.71 -4.57 14.90
N LEU A 118 3.42 -4.77 15.19
CA LEU A 118 2.41 -5.09 14.18
C LEU A 118 2.22 -3.93 13.20
N ALA A 119 2.16 -2.69 13.72
CA ALA A 119 1.94 -1.48 12.92
C ALA A 119 3.02 -1.25 11.84
N VAL A 120 4.23 -1.79 12.02
CA VAL A 120 5.28 -1.76 10.98
C VAL A 120 4.83 -2.52 9.72
N PHE A 121 4.14 -3.63 9.88
CA PHE A 121 3.81 -4.56 8.79
C PHE A 121 2.44 -4.29 8.17
N CYS A 122 1.43 -3.99 8.98
CA CYS A 122 0.06 -3.91 8.50
C CYS A 122 -0.77 -2.90 9.28
N THR A 123 -1.88 -2.51 8.66
CA THR A 123 -2.77 -1.52 9.24
C THR A 123 -3.69 -2.13 10.29
N GLY A 124 -4.16 -1.27 11.17
CA GLY A 124 -5.14 -1.61 12.20
C GLY A 124 -5.99 -0.40 12.56
N PRO A 125 -7.20 -0.60 13.09
CA PRO A 125 -8.10 0.49 13.39
C PRO A 125 -7.67 1.22 14.67
N ALA A 126 -7.71 2.55 14.66
CA ALA A 126 -7.60 3.35 15.87
C ALA A 126 -8.78 3.08 16.82
N ILE A 127 -9.98 2.92 16.25
CA ILE A 127 -11.19 2.48 16.95
C ILE A 127 -11.80 1.33 16.16
N ARG A 128 -11.99 0.18 16.81
CA ARG A 128 -12.50 -1.02 16.14
C ARG A 128 -14.00 -0.94 15.90
N ASN A 129 -14.37 -0.74 14.65
CA ASN A 129 -15.73 -0.83 14.14
C ASN A 129 -15.67 -1.36 12.70
N SER A 130 -16.07 -2.60 12.48
CA SER A 130 -15.88 -3.27 11.18
C SER A 130 -16.57 -2.53 10.03
N PHE A 131 -17.76 -1.98 10.22
CA PHE A 131 -18.48 -1.27 9.16
C PHE A 131 -17.81 0.07 8.83
N LEU A 132 -17.51 0.90 9.83
CA LEU A 132 -16.88 2.20 9.61
C LEU A 132 -15.45 2.07 9.10
N ASN A 133 -14.70 1.07 9.59
CA ASN A 133 -13.35 0.82 9.10
C ASN A 133 -13.36 0.31 7.64
N LEU A 134 -14.30 -0.58 7.29
CA LEU A 134 -14.50 -1.02 5.90
C LEU A 134 -14.85 0.16 4.99
N PHE A 135 -15.76 1.04 5.44
CA PHE A 135 -16.15 2.23 4.70
C PHE A 135 -14.97 3.20 4.49
N THR A 136 -14.11 3.38 5.50
CA THR A 136 -12.92 4.22 5.39
C THR A 136 -11.95 3.68 4.34
N GLU A 137 -11.67 2.37 4.35
CA GLU A 137 -10.81 1.72 3.36
C GLU A 137 -11.43 1.75 1.94
N PHE A 138 -12.76 1.57 1.85
CA PHE A 138 -13.49 1.72 0.59
C PHE A 138 -13.34 3.13 0.02
N ILE A 139 -13.61 4.18 0.80
CA ILE A 139 -13.52 5.57 0.34
C ILE A 139 -12.06 5.96 0.02
N GLY A 140 -11.10 5.59 0.86
CA GLY A 140 -9.69 5.87 0.60
C GLY A 140 -9.22 5.27 -0.73
N THR A 141 -9.62 4.04 -1.02
CA THR A 141 -9.26 3.37 -2.28
C THR A 141 -10.07 3.91 -3.46
N PHE A 142 -11.35 4.26 -3.26
CA PHE A 142 -12.12 4.95 -4.27
C PHE A 142 -11.41 6.23 -4.74
N ILE A 143 -10.97 7.08 -3.82
CA ILE A 143 -10.24 8.32 -4.16
C ILE A 143 -8.92 8.02 -4.86
N LEU A 144 -8.18 6.99 -4.42
CA LEU A 144 -6.95 6.59 -5.07
C LEU A 144 -7.19 6.22 -6.54
N VAL A 145 -8.07 5.25 -6.78
CA VAL A 145 -8.31 4.70 -8.13
C VAL A 145 -8.99 5.74 -9.02
N PHE A 146 -9.97 6.47 -8.50
CA PHE A 146 -10.65 7.54 -9.22
C PHE A 146 -9.65 8.63 -9.63
N GLY A 147 -8.78 9.07 -8.71
CA GLY A 147 -7.72 10.01 -9.03
C GLY A 147 -6.79 9.51 -10.14
N VAL A 148 -6.33 8.25 -10.04
CA VAL A 148 -5.48 7.65 -11.07
C VAL A 148 -6.16 7.61 -12.45
N LEU A 149 -7.43 7.27 -12.51
CA LEU A 149 -8.19 7.18 -13.77
C LEU A 149 -8.40 8.54 -14.45
N PHE A 150 -8.50 9.64 -13.66
CA PHE A 150 -8.65 11.00 -14.18
C PHE A 150 -7.33 11.75 -14.34
N MET A 151 -6.20 11.15 -14.00
CA MET A 151 -4.89 11.78 -14.26
C MET A 151 -4.65 11.90 -15.75
N VAL A 152 -4.54 13.14 -16.22
CA VAL A 152 -4.16 13.43 -17.61
C VAL A 152 -2.72 13.00 -17.82
N LYS A 153 -2.49 12.18 -18.85
CA LYS A 153 -1.12 11.86 -19.27
C LYS A 153 -0.54 13.09 -19.95
N PRO A 154 0.66 13.55 -19.56
CA PRO A 154 1.28 14.69 -20.24
C PRO A 154 1.60 14.31 -21.70
N ASP A 155 1.50 15.29 -22.61
CA ASP A 155 1.85 15.09 -24.03
C ASP A 155 3.31 14.66 -24.20
N ASN A 156 4.17 15.16 -23.31
CA ASN A 156 5.56 14.75 -23.21
C ASN A 156 5.84 14.22 -21.80
N SER A 157 6.48 13.03 -21.70
CA SER A 157 6.87 12.47 -20.42
C SER A 157 7.91 13.34 -19.72
N LEU A 158 7.69 13.63 -18.45
CA LEU A 158 8.64 14.26 -17.55
C LEU A 158 9.56 13.23 -16.87
N GLY A 159 9.61 12.00 -17.41
CA GLY A 159 10.41 10.92 -16.86
C GLY A 159 9.86 10.42 -15.53
N SER A 160 10.71 10.35 -14.50
CA SER A 160 10.32 9.87 -13.18
C SER A 160 9.25 10.76 -12.50
N LEU A 161 9.14 12.03 -12.89
CA LEU A 161 8.15 12.96 -12.32
C LEU A 161 6.71 12.58 -12.68
N ASP A 162 6.49 11.76 -13.71
CA ASP A 162 5.14 11.25 -14.06
C ASP A 162 4.53 10.41 -12.92
N ALA A 163 5.33 9.93 -11.97
CA ALA A 163 4.88 9.23 -10.77
C ALA A 163 4.42 10.16 -9.63
N LEU A 164 4.72 11.47 -9.72
CA LEU A 164 4.45 12.40 -8.63
C LEU A 164 2.94 12.59 -8.34
N PRO A 165 2.06 12.71 -9.34
CA PRO A 165 0.64 12.92 -9.08
C PRO A 165 0.02 11.81 -8.23
N VAL A 166 0.29 10.54 -8.52
CA VAL A 166 -0.25 9.43 -7.73
C VAL A 166 0.32 9.42 -6.31
N ALA A 167 1.59 9.76 -6.13
CA ALA A 167 2.18 9.90 -4.80
C ALA A 167 1.52 11.00 -3.97
N LEU A 168 1.17 12.13 -4.58
CA LEU A 168 0.45 13.23 -3.92
C LEU A 168 -0.99 12.86 -3.56
N VAL A 169 -1.68 12.06 -4.39
CA VAL A 169 -3.01 11.52 -4.01
C VAL A 169 -2.88 10.63 -2.78
N VAL A 170 -1.90 9.74 -2.74
CA VAL A 170 -1.66 8.87 -1.57
C VAL A 170 -1.29 9.70 -0.32
N LEU A 171 -0.48 10.76 -0.49
CA LEU A 171 -0.19 11.70 0.60
C LEU A 171 -1.47 12.34 1.15
N GLY A 172 -2.32 12.85 0.26
CA GLY A 172 -3.59 13.47 0.63
C GLY A 172 -4.52 12.51 1.38
N ILE A 173 -4.63 11.25 0.91
CA ILE A 173 -5.40 10.20 1.59
C ILE A 173 -4.82 9.93 2.98
N GLY A 174 -3.50 9.77 3.09
CA GLY A 174 -2.83 9.50 4.37
C GLY A 174 -3.02 10.60 5.41
N LEU A 175 -2.90 11.86 4.98
CA LEU A 175 -3.08 13.04 5.84
C LEU A 175 -4.54 13.23 6.27
N SER A 176 -5.51 12.89 5.41
CA SER A 176 -6.93 13.24 5.61
C SER A 176 -7.77 12.06 6.09
N LEU A 177 -7.53 10.85 5.58
CA LEU A 177 -8.36 9.66 5.81
C LEU A 177 -7.62 8.53 6.52
N GLY A 178 -6.30 8.68 6.74
CA GLY A 178 -5.49 7.63 7.33
C GLY A 178 -5.69 7.41 8.83
N GLY A 179 -6.20 8.40 9.56
CA GLY A 179 -6.35 8.34 11.01
C GLY A 179 -7.20 7.17 11.52
N PRO A 180 -8.37 6.85 10.92
CA PRO A 180 -9.23 5.77 11.42
C PRO A 180 -8.67 4.36 11.26
N THR A 181 -7.94 4.07 10.17
CA THR A 181 -7.58 2.69 9.79
C THR A 181 -6.10 2.48 9.47
N GLY A 182 -5.34 3.56 9.29
CA GLY A 182 -3.98 3.48 8.74
C GLY A 182 -3.93 3.42 7.21
N TYR A 183 -5.04 3.71 6.54
CA TYR A 183 -5.17 3.78 5.06
C TYR A 183 -4.39 2.70 4.32
N ALA A 184 -4.79 1.45 4.49
CA ALA A 184 -4.17 0.35 3.74
C ALA A 184 -4.31 0.58 2.24
N ILE A 185 -5.53 0.87 1.78
CA ILE A 185 -5.92 1.17 0.39
C ILE A 185 -5.30 0.23 -0.68
N ASN A 186 -4.71 -0.87 -0.24
CA ASN A 186 -3.94 -1.80 -1.05
C ASN A 186 -3.89 -3.18 -0.35
N PRO A 187 -4.57 -4.20 -0.89
CA PRO A 187 -4.57 -5.54 -0.31
C PRO A 187 -3.18 -6.17 -0.16
N ALA A 188 -2.27 -5.97 -1.11
CA ALA A 188 -0.93 -6.54 -1.04
C ALA A 188 -0.06 -5.82 0.01
N ARG A 189 -0.23 -4.51 0.17
CA ARG A 189 0.47 -3.68 1.15
C ARG A 189 0.10 -4.04 2.59
N ASP A 190 -1.09 -4.59 2.84
CA ASP A 190 -1.47 -5.03 4.17
C ASP A 190 -1.26 -6.55 4.36
N LEU A 191 -1.87 -7.36 3.51
CA LEU A 191 -1.89 -8.81 3.71
C LEU A 191 -0.51 -9.47 3.50
N GLY A 192 0.30 -8.98 2.56
CA GLY A 192 1.66 -9.50 2.34
C GLY A 192 2.56 -9.34 3.57
N PRO A 193 2.75 -8.12 4.08
CA PRO A 193 3.51 -7.89 5.31
C PRO A 193 2.85 -8.52 6.55
N ARG A 194 1.53 -8.60 6.65
CA ARG A 194 0.83 -9.30 7.75
C ARG A 194 1.19 -10.78 7.80
N ILE A 195 1.28 -11.44 6.64
CA ILE A 195 1.79 -12.82 6.55
C ILE A 195 3.23 -12.87 7.07
N MET A 196 4.07 -11.92 6.68
CA MET A 196 5.46 -11.87 7.17
C MET A 196 5.52 -11.64 8.68
N HIS A 197 4.70 -10.76 9.24
CA HIS A 197 4.60 -10.62 10.70
C HIS A 197 4.21 -11.95 11.39
N ALA A 198 3.32 -12.73 10.79
CA ALA A 198 2.90 -14.02 11.36
C ALA A 198 4.04 -15.04 11.39
N ILE A 199 4.84 -15.14 10.32
CA ILE A 199 5.86 -16.19 10.18
C ILE A 199 7.23 -15.80 10.71
N LEU A 200 7.59 -14.51 10.73
CA LEU A 200 8.91 -14.06 11.19
C LEU A 200 9.07 -14.26 12.70
N PRO A 201 10.29 -14.62 13.16
CA PRO A 201 10.57 -14.83 14.59
C PRO A 201 10.82 -13.50 15.30
N ILE A 202 9.78 -12.68 15.42
CA ILE A 202 9.82 -11.38 16.10
C ILE A 202 9.52 -11.60 17.58
N LYS A 203 10.46 -11.28 18.45
CA LYS A 203 10.31 -11.46 19.90
C LYS A 203 9.15 -10.61 20.43
N GLY A 204 8.19 -11.24 21.10
CA GLY A 204 7.06 -10.53 21.73
C GLY A 204 6.13 -9.82 20.73
N LYS A 205 5.95 -10.35 19.51
CA LYS A 205 5.17 -9.72 18.44
C LYS A 205 3.65 -9.70 18.66
N GLY A 206 3.13 -10.57 19.54
CA GLY A 206 1.69 -10.70 19.74
C GLY A 206 0.95 -11.33 18.55
N SER A 207 -0.33 -11.01 18.43
CA SER A 207 -1.21 -11.46 17.33
C SER A 207 -0.94 -10.66 16.05
N SER A 208 -1.13 -11.30 14.89
CA SER A 208 -1.14 -10.64 13.58
C SER A 208 -2.51 -10.05 13.21
N ASP A 209 -3.45 -10.01 14.14
CA ASP A 209 -4.82 -9.47 13.99
C ASP A 209 -5.56 -9.95 12.74
N TRP A 210 -5.60 -11.27 12.54
CA TRP A 210 -6.28 -11.89 11.40
C TRP A 210 -7.78 -11.60 11.35
N GLY A 211 -8.41 -11.33 12.49
CA GLY A 211 -9.82 -10.94 12.56
C GLY A 211 -10.11 -9.59 11.87
N TYR A 212 -9.10 -8.76 11.67
CA TYR A 212 -9.21 -7.48 10.96
C TYR A 212 -8.79 -7.58 9.49
N SER A 213 -7.96 -8.55 9.12
CA SER A 213 -7.26 -8.63 7.83
C SER A 213 -8.16 -8.57 6.59
N TRP A 214 -9.41 -8.93 6.69
CA TRP A 214 -10.37 -8.90 5.58
C TRP A 214 -10.77 -7.47 5.19
N ILE A 215 -10.74 -6.51 6.13
CA ILE A 215 -11.10 -5.11 5.89
C ILE A 215 -10.16 -4.44 4.89
N PRO A 216 -8.82 -4.46 5.08
CA PRO A 216 -7.86 -3.91 4.12
C PRO A 216 -7.75 -4.70 2.81
N VAL A 217 -8.50 -5.78 2.64
CA VAL A 217 -8.64 -6.50 1.37
C VAL A 217 -9.96 -6.13 0.68
N ILE A 218 -11.08 -6.33 1.36
CA ILE A 218 -12.41 -6.16 0.76
C ILE A 218 -12.74 -4.68 0.54
N GLY A 219 -12.42 -3.80 1.52
CA GLY A 219 -12.64 -2.36 1.38
C GLY A 219 -11.97 -1.78 0.14
N PRO A 220 -10.65 -1.97 -0.04
CA PRO A 220 -9.95 -1.53 -1.23
C PRO A 220 -10.47 -2.12 -2.54
N LEU A 221 -10.76 -3.42 -2.61
CA LEU A 221 -11.29 -4.04 -3.83
C LEU A 221 -12.64 -3.44 -4.22
N LEU A 222 -13.55 -3.26 -3.27
CA LEU A 222 -14.86 -2.64 -3.54
C LEU A 222 -14.71 -1.17 -3.92
N GLY A 223 -13.84 -0.40 -3.24
CA GLY A 223 -13.57 1.00 -3.53
C GLY A 223 -13.00 1.21 -4.93
N GLY A 224 -12.03 0.38 -5.32
CA GLY A 224 -11.42 0.40 -6.65
C GLY A 224 -12.41 0.06 -7.76
N LEU A 225 -13.21 -1.01 -7.59
CA LEU A 225 -14.24 -1.38 -8.55
C LEU A 225 -15.32 -0.30 -8.68
N PHE A 226 -15.74 0.29 -7.58
CA PHE A 226 -16.72 1.37 -7.61
C PHE A 226 -16.16 2.63 -8.31
N ALA A 227 -14.88 2.96 -8.11
CA ALA A 227 -14.22 4.05 -8.83
C ALA A 227 -14.20 3.79 -10.35
N ALA A 228 -13.87 2.58 -10.77
CA ALA A 228 -13.89 2.18 -12.18
C ALA A 228 -15.31 2.26 -12.78
N PHE A 229 -16.32 1.80 -12.05
CA PHE A 229 -17.71 1.90 -12.46
C PHE A 229 -18.14 3.37 -12.65
N VAL A 230 -17.86 4.22 -11.66
CA VAL A 230 -18.19 5.65 -11.75
C VAL A 230 -17.45 6.33 -12.90
N PHE A 231 -16.16 6.00 -13.10
CA PHE A 231 -15.38 6.51 -14.23
C PHE A 231 -16.04 6.18 -15.57
N GLN A 232 -16.54 4.94 -15.77
CA GLN A 232 -17.25 4.57 -17.01
C GLN A 232 -18.51 5.39 -17.27
N LEU A 233 -19.20 5.84 -16.21
CA LEU A 233 -20.38 6.69 -16.39
C LEU A 233 -20.04 8.08 -16.94
N PHE A 234 -18.88 8.63 -16.57
CA PHE A 234 -18.40 9.92 -17.05
C PHE A 234 -17.66 9.85 -18.39
N SER A 235 -17.02 8.74 -18.69
CA SER A 235 -16.22 8.58 -19.93
C SER A 235 -17.07 8.24 -21.16
N LYS A 236 -18.36 7.90 -21.00
CA LYS A 236 -19.28 7.59 -22.08
C LYS A 236 -20.08 8.79 -22.58
N GLN A 237 -19.83 9.98 -22.02
CA GLN A 237 -20.38 11.25 -22.47
C GLN A 237 -19.40 11.96 -23.41
#